data_9f9b5aa5997c652c6978b8e86475207a
#
_entry.id   9f9b5aa5997c652c6978b8e86475207a
#
_cell.length_a   1.000
_cell.length_b   1.000
_cell.length_c   1.000
_cell.angle_alpha   90.00
_cell.angle_beta   90.00
_cell.angle_gamma   90.00
#
_symmetry.space_group_name_H-M   'P 1'
#
loop_
_entity.id
_entity.type
_entity.pdbx_description
1 polymer ?
#
loop_
_entity_poly.entity_id
_entity_poly.type
_entity_poly.pdbx_seq_one_letter_code
_entity_poly.pdbx_strand_id
1 'polypeptide(L)'
;MSANRAFGPGWGVLVVGHGTADSVGAAETHRVAELVGESLPDVPVALGFLEVIGPTIAEALARLASAGCHSVVAAPLLLFEAGHAKRDVPEAIAGPAAALGIAVVRAGPLGCHPAIVELASRRRAGACSGREPVPPAHTALVMVGRGSSDPTAPAQLAHFTEATLAGEIRPGLVHAGFVAAARPSVQEALTQAAEPSGVEIRRIIVQPHLLFRGHVEEQVAAAVTAARAARPGLEWLTVARLGPDPLVARAVIERAVEASAAVVGCG
;
A
#
# COMPACT_ATOMS: atom_id res chain seq x y z
N MET A 1 -24.72 0.48 2.97
CA MET A 1 -24.84 1.71 3.79
C MET A 1 -23.80 2.69 3.27
N SER A 2 -24.13 3.99 3.09
CA SER A 2 -23.12 4.99 2.70
C SER A 2 -22.07 5.10 3.83
N ALA A 3 -20.77 5.07 3.49
CA ALA A 3 -19.66 5.19 4.45
C ALA A 3 -19.79 6.45 5.33
N ASN A 4 -20.39 7.50 4.79
CA ASN A 4 -20.68 8.74 5.50
C ASN A 4 -21.61 8.57 6.74
N ARG A 5 -22.48 7.56 6.73
CA ARG A 5 -23.39 7.25 7.85
C ARG A 5 -22.77 6.34 8.91
N ALA A 6 -21.59 5.82 8.67
CA ALA A 6 -20.88 4.95 9.62
C ALA A 6 -20.15 5.78 10.71
N PHE A 7 -19.87 7.05 10.44
CA PHE A 7 -19.29 7.96 11.41
C PHE A 7 -20.39 8.77 12.10
N GLY A 8 -20.43 8.75 13.43
CA GLY A 8 -21.32 9.60 14.21
C GLY A 8 -20.89 11.07 14.23
N PRO A 9 -21.72 11.98 14.76
CA PRO A 9 -21.33 13.39 14.95
C PRO A 9 -20.05 13.51 15.78
N GLY A 10 -19.19 14.45 15.42
CA GLY A 10 -17.91 14.70 16.09
C GLY A 10 -16.81 13.68 15.80
N TRP A 11 -17.01 12.78 14.83
CA TRP A 11 -15.95 11.94 14.31
C TRP A 11 -15.19 12.63 13.17
N GLY A 12 -13.89 12.33 13.08
CA GLY A 12 -13.02 12.72 11.98
C GLY A 12 -12.09 11.59 11.54
N VAL A 13 -11.47 11.73 10.39
CA VAL A 13 -10.47 10.79 9.86
C VAL A 13 -9.12 11.48 9.73
N LEU A 14 -8.11 10.94 10.40
CA LEU A 14 -6.71 11.31 10.24
C LEU A 14 -6.06 10.30 9.28
N VAL A 15 -5.79 10.71 8.06
CA VAL A 15 -4.95 9.93 7.15
C VAL A 15 -3.50 10.09 7.58
N VAL A 16 -2.78 9.00 7.84
CA VAL A 16 -1.40 9.05 8.31
C VAL A 16 -0.46 8.57 7.21
N GLY A 17 0.37 9.48 6.70
CA GLY A 17 1.49 9.19 5.81
C GLY A 17 2.79 9.01 6.59
N HIS A 18 3.73 8.23 6.06
CA HIS A 18 5.06 8.14 6.65
C HIS A 18 5.85 9.44 6.47
N GLY A 19 5.74 10.04 5.29
CA GLY A 19 6.53 11.17 4.84
C GLY A 19 7.65 10.73 3.90
N THR A 20 8.02 11.60 2.99
CA THR A 20 9.07 11.36 1.99
C THR A 20 9.64 12.67 1.48
N ALA A 21 10.95 12.69 1.16
CA ALA A 21 11.59 13.80 0.45
C ALA A 21 11.27 13.81 -1.06
N ASP A 22 10.72 12.72 -1.61
CA ASP A 22 10.28 12.65 -3.00
C ASP A 22 8.98 13.47 -3.16
N SER A 23 9.05 14.55 -3.93
CA SER A 23 7.92 15.48 -4.12
C SER A 23 6.73 14.83 -4.82
N VAL A 24 6.96 13.86 -5.70
CA VAL A 24 5.88 13.11 -6.38
C VAL A 24 5.21 12.17 -5.40
N GLY A 25 5.98 11.41 -4.61
CA GLY A 25 5.43 10.54 -3.57
C GLY A 25 4.64 11.31 -2.50
N ALA A 26 5.12 12.51 -2.13
CA ALA A 26 4.39 13.41 -1.25
C ALA A 26 3.05 13.86 -1.87
N ALA A 27 3.07 14.32 -3.13
CA ALA A 27 1.86 14.73 -3.85
C ALA A 27 0.86 13.57 -4.01
N GLU A 28 1.35 12.35 -4.26
CA GLU A 28 0.50 11.16 -4.33
C GLU A 28 -0.18 10.84 -2.99
N THR A 29 0.55 11.02 -1.87
CA THR A 29 -0.02 10.85 -0.52
C THR A 29 -1.12 11.90 -0.26
N HIS A 30 -0.88 13.17 -0.61
CA HIS A 30 -1.89 14.23 -0.54
C HIS A 30 -3.13 13.87 -1.38
N ARG A 31 -2.92 13.39 -2.61
CA ARG A 31 -4.04 13.03 -3.50
C ARG A 31 -4.91 11.91 -2.92
N VAL A 32 -4.33 10.91 -2.22
CA VAL A 32 -5.13 9.90 -1.52
C VAL A 32 -5.98 10.53 -0.42
N ALA A 33 -5.41 11.43 0.39
CA ALA A 33 -6.17 12.11 1.44
C ALA A 33 -7.30 12.98 0.88
N GLU A 34 -7.09 13.65 -0.26
CA GLU A 34 -8.14 14.39 -0.98
C GLU A 34 -9.26 13.44 -1.45
N LEU A 35 -8.92 12.30 -2.08
CA LEU A 35 -9.90 11.31 -2.51
C LEU A 35 -10.73 10.73 -1.34
N VAL A 36 -10.10 10.57 -0.17
CA VAL A 36 -10.82 10.20 1.06
C VAL A 36 -11.80 11.30 1.46
N GLY A 37 -11.37 12.57 1.48
CA GLY A 37 -12.23 13.73 1.80
C GLY A 37 -13.38 13.90 0.80
N GLU A 38 -13.11 13.77 -0.51
CA GLU A 38 -14.13 13.81 -1.56
C GLU A 38 -15.22 12.73 -1.37
N SER A 39 -14.82 11.56 -0.82
CA SER A 39 -15.72 10.44 -0.56
C SER A 39 -16.47 10.53 0.78
N LEU A 40 -16.03 11.43 1.68
CA LEU A 40 -16.59 11.65 3.02
C LEU A 40 -16.95 13.14 3.23
N PRO A 41 -17.89 13.72 2.46
CA PRO A 41 -18.15 15.17 2.47
C PRO A 41 -18.62 15.71 3.83
N ASP A 42 -19.23 14.88 4.68
CA ASP A 42 -19.76 15.30 6.00
C ASP A 42 -18.83 14.91 7.16
N VAL A 43 -17.68 14.29 6.88
CA VAL A 43 -16.70 13.86 7.91
C VAL A 43 -15.41 14.63 7.71
N PRO A 44 -14.93 15.40 8.69
CA PRO A 44 -13.64 16.08 8.59
C PRO A 44 -12.49 15.10 8.34
N VAL A 45 -11.69 15.35 7.31
CA VAL A 45 -10.51 14.56 6.94
C VAL A 45 -9.27 15.44 7.00
N ALA A 46 -8.22 14.98 7.65
CA ALA A 46 -6.93 15.65 7.66
C ALA A 46 -5.81 14.65 7.36
N LEU A 47 -4.76 15.12 6.67
CA LEU A 47 -3.53 14.38 6.44
C LEU A 47 -2.47 14.84 7.44
N GLY A 48 -1.78 13.88 8.07
CA GLY A 48 -0.60 14.13 8.90
C GLY A 48 0.53 13.17 8.55
N PHE A 49 1.75 13.66 8.51
CA PHE A 49 2.95 12.86 8.28
C PHE A 49 3.67 12.56 9.60
N LEU A 50 4.27 11.36 9.68
CA LEU A 50 5.09 10.95 10.80
C LEU A 50 6.39 11.75 10.86
N GLU A 51 7.04 11.95 9.71
CA GLU A 51 8.35 12.56 9.62
C GLU A 51 8.61 13.20 8.25
N VAL A 52 9.79 13.81 8.09
CA VAL A 52 10.37 14.37 6.85
C VAL A 52 9.65 15.63 6.35
N ILE A 53 8.32 15.65 6.27
CA ILE A 53 7.53 16.76 5.72
C ILE A 53 6.29 17.05 6.58
N GLY A 54 5.69 18.23 6.39
CA GLY A 54 4.40 18.59 6.98
C GLY A 54 3.21 18.39 6.04
N PRO A 55 1.99 18.51 6.56
CA PRO A 55 1.69 18.79 7.96
C PRO A 55 2.00 17.60 8.86
N THR A 56 2.41 17.88 10.09
CA THR A 56 2.65 16.86 11.14
C THR A 56 1.33 16.26 11.61
N ILE A 57 1.39 15.09 12.27
CA ILE A 57 0.23 14.47 12.93
C ILE A 57 -0.41 15.43 13.95
N ALA A 58 0.41 16.18 14.71
CA ALA A 58 -0.09 17.15 15.68
C ALA A 58 -0.90 18.28 15.03
N GLU A 59 -0.40 18.85 13.92
CA GLU A 59 -1.11 19.89 13.15
C GLU A 59 -2.41 19.35 12.54
N ALA A 60 -2.39 18.11 12.05
CA ALA A 60 -3.58 17.46 11.48
C ALA A 60 -4.65 17.22 12.56
N LEU A 61 -4.27 16.73 13.76
CA LEU A 61 -5.18 16.59 14.89
C LEU A 61 -5.75 17.93 15.36
N ALA A 62 -4.94 19.00 15.42
CA ALA A 62 -5.41 20.34 15.76
C ALA A 62 -6.44 20.86 14.76
N ARG A 63 -6.29 20.58 13.46
CA ARG A 63 -7.31 20.91 12.43
C ARG A 63 -8.61 20.15 12.66
N LEU A 64 -8.55 18.85 12.98
CA LEU A 64 -9.73 18.05 13.29
C LEU A 64 -10.43 18.54 14.56
N ALA A 65 -9.68 18.88 15.62
CA ALA A 65 -10.24 19.52 16.82
C ALA A 65 -10.97 20.83 16.49
N SER A 66 -10.35 21.69 15.68
CA SER A 66 -10.94 22.96 15.25
C SER A 66 -12.20 22.77 14.40
N ALA A 67 -12.33 21.63 13.71
CA ALA A 67 -13.54 21.23 13.00
C ALA A 67 -14.61 20.59 13.90
N GLY A 68 -14.40 20.57 15.21
CA GLY A 68 -15.36 20.03 16.19
C GLY A 68 -15.25 18.52 16.42
N CYS A 69 -14.18 17.87 15.96
CA CYS A 69 -13.98 16.45 16.22
C CYS A 69 -13.50 16.21 17.65
N HIS A 70 -14.15 15.30 18.35
CA HIS A 70 -13.74 14.76 19.65
C HIS A 70 -13.34 13.28 19.58
N SER A 71 -13.63 12.62 18.47
CA SER A 71 -13.25 11.24 18.15
C SER A 71 -12.64 11.19 16.77
N VAL A 72 -11.51 10.52 16.62
CA VAL A 72 -10.78 10.44 15.36
C VAL A 72 -10.36 9.01 15.06
N VAL A 73 -10.53 8.57 13.82
CA VAL A 73 -9.90 7.34 13.34
C VAL A 73 -8.59 7.71 12.65
N ALA A 74 -7.46 7.21 13.17
CA ALA A 74 -6.18 7.30 12.50
C ALA A 74 -6.02 6.15 11.52
N ALA A 75 -6.02 6.45 10.22
CA ALA A 75 -5.94 5.50 9.13
C ALA A 75 -4.55 5.58 8.45
N PRO A 76 -3.62 4.67 8.77
CA PRO A 76 -2.28 4.70 8.22
C PRO A 76 -2.25 4.21 6.76
N LEU A 77 -1.55 4.92 5.90
CA LEU A 77 -1.26 4.53 4.52
C LEU A 77 -0.12 3.50 4.50
N LEU A 78 -0.39 2.33 5.05
CA LEU A 78 0.53 1.21 5.15
C LEU A 78 -0.06 -0.02 4.46
N LEU A 79 0.71 -0.64 3.57
CA LEU A 79 0.31 -1.90 2.94
C LEU A 79 0.39 -3.05 3.95
N PHE A 80 1.46 -3.09 4.74
CA PHE A 80 1.62 -4.08 5.82
C PHE A 80 2.05 -3.38 7.11
N GLU A 81 1.59 -3.90 8.22
CA GLU A 81 2.00 -3.42 9.53
C GLU A 81 3.28 -4.15 9.95
N ALA A 82 4.42 -3.49 9.78
CA ALA A 82 5.72 -4.08 10.10
C ALA A 82 6.61 -3.11 10.88
N GLY A 83 7.43 -3.65 11.78
CA GLY A 83 8.53 -2.95 12.44
C GLY A 83 8.11 -1.71 13.22
N HIS A 84 8.74 -0.59 12.88
CA HIS A 84 8.58 0.68 13.59
C HIS A 84 7.16 1.24 13.54
N ALA A 85 6.44 1.07 12.42
CA ALA A 85 5.09 1.63 12.25
C ALA A 85 4.08 1.16 13.32
N LYS A 86 4.31 -0.01 13.94
CA LYS A 86 3.49 -0.50 15.07
C LYS A 86 3.60 0.36 16.31
N ARG A 87 4.72 1.08 16.49
CA ARG A 87 5.01 1.93 17.63
C ARG A 87 4.98 3.41 17.29
N ASP A 88 5.59 3.79 16.17
CA ASP A 88 5.80 5.19 15.81
C ASP A 88 4.48 5.93 15.57
N VAL A 89 3.48 5.28 14.93
CA VAL A 89 2.16 5.89 14.72
C VAL A 89 1.42 6.14 16.03
N PRO A 90 1.26 5.14 16.95
CA PRO A 90 0.66 5.39 18.26
C PRO A 90 1.39 6.45 19.09
N GLU A 91 2.73 6.42 19.12
CA GLU A 91 3.54 7.39 19.87
C GLU A 91 3.37 8.82 19.35
N ALA A 92 3.36 9.00 18.03
CA ALA A 92 3.17 10.31 17.41
C ALA A 92 1.76 10.89 17.65
N ILE A 93 0.76 10.04 17.90
CA ILE A 93 -0.63 10.43 18.14
C ILE A 93 -0.89 10.73 19.61
N ALA A 94 -0.35 9.93 20.52
CA ALA A 94 -0.78 9.90 21.94
C ALA A 94 -0.67 11.27 22.64
N GLY A 95 0.47 11.93 22.53
CA GLY A 95 0.69 13.25 23.16
C GLY A 95 -0.24 14.34 22.61
N PRO A 96 -0.24 14.57 21.28
CA PRO A 96 -1.12 15.57 20.69
C PRO A 96 -2.62 15.31 20.93
N ALA A 97 -3.07 14.06 20.85
CA ALA A 97 -4.46 13.69 21.10
C ALA A 97 -4.87 13.99 22.55
N ALA A 98 -4.04 13.63 23.52
CA ALA A 98 -4.28 13.92 24.93
C ALA A 98 -4.35 15.45 25.20
N ALA A 99 -3.45 16.23 24.62
CA ALA A 99 -3.44 17.69 24.76
C ALA A 99 -4.68 18.37 24.20
N LEU A 100 -5.31 17.78 23.17
CA LEU A 100 -6.50 18.29 22.50
C LEU A 100 -7.82 17.67 23.06
N GLY A 101 -7.73 16.70 23.96
CA GLY A 101 -8.91 15.98 24.47
C GLY A 101 -9.62 15.13 23.41
N ILE A 102 -8.91 14.67 22.38
CA ILE A 102 -9.45 13.84 21.30
C ILE A 102 -9.22 12.36 21.62
N ALA A 103 -10.29 11.55 21.54
CA ALA A 103 -10.18 10.11 21.55
C ALA A 103 -9.73 9.62 20.15
N VAL A 104 -8.67 8.84 20.08
CA VAL A 104 -8.18 8.31 18.80
C VAL A 104 -8.20 6.79 18.79
N VAL A 105 -8.82 6.22 17.76
CA VAL A 105 -8.71 4.79 17.44
C VAL A 105 -7.89 4.62 16.17
N ARG A 106 -7.15 3.52 16.06
CA ARG A 106 -6.30 3.25 14.90
C ARG A 106 -6.95 2.20 14.01
N ALA A 107 -7.07 2.52 12.73
CA ALA A 107 -7.42 1.55 11.70
C ALA A 107 -6.26 0.59 11.42
N GLY A 108 -6.57 -0.62 10.97
CA GLY A 108 -5.59 -1.58 10.50
C GLY A 108 -4.92 -1.15 9.18
N PRO A 109 -3.85 -1.86 8.77
CA PRO A 109 -3.18 -1.63 7.49
C PRO A 109 -4.10 -1.96 6.32
N LEU A 110 -3.76 -1.45 5.12
CA LEU A 110 -4.51 -1.75 3.90
C LEU A 110 -4.42 -3.23 3.53
N GLY A 111 -3.25 -3.85 3.68
CA GLY A 111 -3.03 -5.29 3.58
C GLY A 111 -3.68 -5.93 2.35
N CYS A 112 -4.36 -7.05 2.58
CA CYS A 112 -5.16 -7.76 1.58
C CYS A 112 -6.59 -7.23 1.49
N HIS A 113 -6.82 -5.92 1.73
CA HIS A 113 -8.14 -5.33 1.51
C HIS A 113 -8.61 -5.59 0.07
N PRO A 114 -9.87 -5.99 -0.16
CA PRO A 114 -10.35 -6.36 -1.50
C PRO A 114 -10.09 -5.30 -2.57
N ALA A 115 -10.25 -4.01 -2.23
CA ALA A 115 -9.98 -2.91 -3.15
C ALA A 115 -8.47 -2.80 -3.53
N ILE A 116 -7.56 -3.13 -2.62
CA ILE A 116 -6.11 -3.13 -2.91
C ILE A 116 -5.73 -4.32 -3.78
N VAL A 117 -6.30 -5.49 -3.51
CA VAL A 117 -6.13 -6.70 -4.32
C VAL A 117 -6.66 -6.45 -5.75
N GLU A 118 -7.86 -5.89 -5.88
CA GLU A 118 -8.46 -5.51 -7.16
C GLU A 118 -7.57 -4.54 -7.93
N LEU A 119 -7.07 -3.49 -7.28
CA LEU A 119 -6.20 -2.51 -7.91
C LEU A 119 -4.90 -3.15 -8.43
N ALA A 120 -4.27 -4.00 -7.63
CA ALA A 120 -3.06 -4.71 -8.01
C ALA A 120 -3.28 -5.60 -9.24
N SER A 121 -4.39 -6.33 -9.29
CA SER A 121 -4.78 -7.15 -10.44
C SER A 121 -5.06 -6.29 -11.69
N ARG A 122 -5.78 -5.16 -11.55
CA ARG A 122 -6.00 -4.19 -12.64
C ARG A 122 -4.69 -3.60 -13.18
N ARG A 123 -3.75 -3.23 -12.31
CA ARG A 123 -2.43 -2.72 -12.72
C ARG A 123 -1.66 -3.77 -13.53
N ARG A 124 -1.70 -5.05 -13.10
CA ARG A 124 -1.07 -6.16 -13.83
C ARG A 124 -1.72 -6.38 -15.19
N ALA A 125 -3.03 -6.43 -15.25
CA ALA A 125 -3.76 -6.54 -16.51
C ALA A 125 -3.44 -5.38 -17.45
N GLY A 126 -3.37 -4.15 -16.94
CA GLY A 126 -2.98 -2.96 -17.70
C GLY A 126 -1.58 -3.05 -18.29
N ALA A 127 -0.61 -3.59 -17.55
CA ALA A 127 0.76 -3.79 -18.05
C ALA A 127 0.83 -4.81 -19.21
N CYS A 128 -0.10 -5.75 -19.27
CA CYS A 128 -0.21 -6.75 -20.34
C CYS A 128 -1.07 -6.27 -21.53
N SER A 129 -1.82 -5.20 -21.38
CA SER A 129 -2.73 -4.70 -22.41
C SER A 129 -1.98 -4.24 -23.66
N GLY A 130 -2.50 -4.63 -24.84
CA GLY A 130 -1.88 -4.28 -26.12
C GLY A 130 -0.58 -5.03 -26.43
N ARG A 131 -0.22 -6.05 -25.65
CA ARG A 131 0.94 -6.92 -25.89
C ARG A 131 0.52 -8.21 -26.57
N GLU A 132 1.46 -8.85 -27.27
CA GLU A 132 1.25 -10.19 -27.81
C GLU A 132 0.84 -11.15 -26.68
N PRO A 133 -0.16 -11.98 -26.88
CA PRO A 133 -0.59 -12.95 -25.88
C PRO A 133 0.53 -13.95 -25.57
N VAL A 134 0.89 -14.08 -24.30
CA VAL A 134 1.76 -15.13 -23.78
C VAL A 134 0.97 -15.99 -22.81
N PRO A 135 0.89 -17.32 -23.03
CA PRO A 135 0.17 -18.19 -22.12
C PRO A 135 0.65 -18.05 -20.67
N PRO A 136 -0.23 -18.11 -19.67
CA PRO A 136 0.18 -18.04 -18.25
C PRO A 136 1.27 -19.07 -17.90
N ALA A 137 1.24 -20.28 -18.47
CA ALA A 137 2.25 -21.30 -18.25
C ALA A 137 3.67 -20.84 -18.70
N HIS A 138 3.79 -19.91 -19.62
CA HIS A 138 5.06 -19.33 -20.10
C HIS A 138 5.34 -17.94 -19.50
N THR A 139 4.63 -17.58 -18.45
CA THR A 139 4.77 -16.31 -17.76
C THR A 139 5.28 -16.53 -16.33
N ALA A 140 6.26 -15.75 -15.91
CA ALA A 140 6.67 -15.64 -14.52
C ALA A 140 6.15 -14.34 -13.91
N LEU A 141 5.62 -14.42 -12.70
CA LEU A 141 5.28 -13.25 -11.87
C LEU A 141 6.31 -13.11 -10.75
N VAL A 142 6.92 -11.92 -10.66
CA VAL A 142 7.79 -11.55 -9.54
C VAL A 142 7.12 -10.42 -8.77
N MET A 143 6.54 -10.76 -7.61
CA MET A 143 5.99 -9.77 -6.70
C MET A 143 7.11 -9.17 -5.85
N VAL A 144 7.23 -7.84 -5.85
CA VAL A 144 8.34 -7.16 -5.16
C VAL A 144 7.81 -6.30 -4.01
N GLY A 145 8.23 -6.63 -2.79
CA GLY A 145 7.97 -5.85 -1.59
C GLY A 145 9.16 -4.98 -1.17
N ARG A 146 8.90 -3.95 -0.37
CA ARG A 146 9.96 -3.16 0.27
C ARG A 146 10.88 -4.06 1.11
N GLY A 147 10.29 -5.03 1.83
CA GLY A 147 10.95 -5.80 2.86
C GLY A 147 10.91 -5.12 4.23
N SER A 148 11.14 -5.93 5.25
CA SER A 148 11.16 -5.52 6.65
C SER A 148 11.98 -6.52 7.47
N SER A 149 12.50 -6.08 8.61
CA SER A 149 13.08 -6.96 9.64
C SER A 149 12.02 -7.77 10.41
N ASP A 150 10.74 -7.46 10.24
CA ASP A 150 9.65 -8.25 10.78
C ASP A 150 9.60 -9.61 10.05
N PRO A 151 9.75 -10.75 10.76
CA PRO A 151 9.79 -12.06 10.14
C PRO A 151 8.48 -12.45 9.44
N THR A 152 7.39 -11.75 9.69
CA THR A 152 6.10 -11.98 9.03
C THR A 152 5.97 -11.34 7.64
N ALA A 153 6.86 -10.41 7.29
CA ALA A 153 6.77 -9.67 6.03
C ALA A 153 6.77 -10.57 4.77
N PRO A 154 7.60 -11.63 4.66
CA PRO A 154 7.54 -12.55 3.52
C PRO A 154 6.18 -13.27 3.41
N ALA A 155 5.62 -13.73 4.52
CA ALA A 155 4.33 -14.41 4.55
C ALA A 155 3.19 -13.47 4.17
N GLN A 156 3.23 -12.20 4.60
CA GLN A 156 2.25 -11.18 4.22
C GLN A 156 2.27 -10.89 2.71
N LEU A 157 3.47 -10.76 2.11
CA LEU A 157 3.60 -10.57 0.68
C LEU A 157 3.14 -11.79 -0.11
N ALA A 158 3.47 -13.00 0.35
CA ALA A 158 3.01 -14.25 -0.25
C ALA A 158 1.48 -14.35 -0.21
N HIS A 159 0.86 -14.07 0.95
CA HIS A 159 -0.60 -14.05 1.09
C HIS A 159 -1.26 -13.04 0.16
N PHE A 160 -0.71 -11.81 0.06
CA PHE A 160 -1.20 -10.81 -0.88
C PHE A 160 -1.06 -11.28 -2.34
N THR A 161 0.06 -11.91 -2.70
CA THR A 161 0.28 -12.45 -4.04
C THR A 161 -0.79 -13.48 -4.38
N GLU A 162 -1.06 -14.43 -3.51
CA GLU A 162 -2.11 -15.43 -3.71
C GLU A 162 -3.49 -14.78 -3.83
N ALA A 163 -3.80 -13.78 -3.01
CA ALA A 163 -5.06 -13.05 -3.13
C ALA A 163 -5.23 -12.38 -4.50
N THR A 164 -4.15 -11.81 -5.07
CA THR A 164 -4.20 -11.19 -6.40
C THR A 164 -4.29 -12.19 -7.56
N LEU A 165 -3.99 -13.45 -7.31
CA LEU A 165 -4.09 -14.54 -8.30
C LEU A 165 -5.39 -15.35 -8.16
N ALA A 166 -6.19 -15.07 -7.13
CA ALA A 166 -7.45 -15.78 -6.92
C ALA A 166 -8.42 -15.55 -8.09
N GLY A 167 -8.86 -16.65 -8.71
CA GLY A 167 -9.74 -16.60 -9.88
C GLY A 167 -9.05 -16.36 -11.23
N GLU A 168 -7.72 -16.17 -11.25
CA GLU A 168 -6.92 -16.07 -12.47
C GLU A 168 -6.26 -17.41 -12.82
N ILE A 169 -5.90 -17.60 -14.10
CA ILE A 169 -5.04 -18.73 -14.49
C ILE A 169 -3.64 -18.42 -13.98
N ARG A 170 -3.12 -19.30 -13.12
CA ARG A 170 -1.84 -19.09 -12.44
C ARG A 170 -0.67 -19.02 -13.42
N PRO A 171 0.25 -18.07 -13.25
CA PRO A 171 1.53 -18.05 -13.97
C PRO A 171 2.34 -19.32 -13.73
N GLY A 172 3.15 -19.71 -14.73
CA GLY A 172 4.01 -20.89 -14.65
C GLY A 172 5.02 -20.83 -13.49
N LEU A 173 5.49 -19.63 -13.18
CA LEU A 173 6.35 -19.38 -12.01
C LEU A 173 5.84 -18.15 -11.23
N VAL A 174 5.92 -18.21 -9.92
CA VAL A 174 5.60 -17.09 -9.02
C VAL A 174 6.71 -16.97 -7.99
N HIS A 175 7.35 -15.81 -7.95
CA HIS A 175 8.42 -15.50 -7.02
C HIS A 175 8.08 -14.24 -6.21
N ALA A 176 8.61 -14.16 -4.99
CA ALA A 176 8.64 -12.95 -4.20
C ALA A 176 10.07 -12.42 -4.11
N GLY A 177 10.27 -11.11 -4.17
CA GLY A 177 11.56 -10.46 -3.99
C GLY A 177 11.43 -9.24 -3.08
N PHE A 178 12.51 -8.90 -2.38
CA PHE A 178 12.52 -7.79 -1.44
C PHE A 178 13.67 -6.82 -1.74
N VAL A 179 13.41 -5.53 -1.59
CA VAL A 179 14.41 -4.49 -1.80
C VAL A 179 15.40 -4.42 -0.64
N ALA A 180 14.92 -4.63 0.61
CA ALA A 180 15.72 -4.55 1.82
C ALA A 180 15.27 -5.56 2.89
N ALA A 181 16.13 -5.85 3.85
CA ALA A 181 15.85 -6.50 5.14
C ALA A 181 15.15 -7.88 5.12
N ALA A 182 14.84 -8.43 3.94
CA ALA A 182 14.24 -9.75 3.76
C ALA A 182 14.83 -10.47 2.55
N ARG A 183 14.59 -11.77 2.45
CA ARG A 183 15.10 -12.62 1.36
C ARG A 183 13.95 -13.39 0.69
N PRO A 184 14.11 -13.76 -0.60
CA PRO A 184 15.22 -13.37 -1.48
C PRO A 184 15.21 -11.86 -1.81
N SER A 185 16.37 -11.31 -2.16
CA SER A 185 16.45 -9.95 -2.70
C SER A 185 15.72 -9.87 -4.05
N VAL A 186 15.38 -8.65 -4.48
CA VAL A 186 14.76 -8.44 -5.80
C VAL A 186 15.65 -8.99 -6.92
N GLN A 187 16.97 -8.82 -6.84
CA GLN A 187 17.92 -9.34 -7.82
C GLN A 187 17.91 -10.87 -7.88
N GLU A 188 17.93 -11.54 -6.72
CA GLU A 188 17.85 -13.00 -6.62
C GLU A 188 16.52 -13.51 -7.22
N ALA A 189 15.39 -12.88 -6.89
CA ALA A 189 14.09 -13.28 -7.40
C ALA A 189 13.97 -13.10 -8.93
N LEU A 190 14.51 -12.00 -9.48
CA LEU A 190 14.53 -11.77 -10.94
C LEU A 190 15.44 -12.77 -11.65
N THR A 191 16.59 -13.12 -11.06
CA THR A 191 17.49 -14.14 -11.61
C THR A 191 16.80 -15.51 -11.64
N GLN A 192 16.20 -15.94 -10.52
CA GLN A 192 15.46 -17.19 -10.43
C GLN A 192 14.32 -17.28 -11.44
N ALA A 193 13.56 -16.20 -11.63
CA ALA A 193 12.48 -16.14 -12.61
C ALA A 193 12.97 -16.27 -14.07
N ALA A 194 14.21 -15.88 -14.35
CA ALA A 194 14.83 -15.91 -15.67
C ALA A 194 15.70 -17.15 -15.94
N GLU A 195 15.94 -17.98 -14.93
CA GLU A 195 16.71 -19.22 -15.09
C GLU A 195 15.87 -20.33 -15.73
N PRO A 196 16.52 -21.22 -16.54
CA PRO A 196 15.85 -22.39 -17.05
C PRO A 196 15.40 -23.31 -15.91
N SER A 197 14.10 -23.52 -15.74
CA SER A 197 13.52 -24.26 -14.62
C SER A 197 12.63 -25.44 -15.04
N GLY A 198 12.86 -25.97 -16.25
CA GLY A 198 11.96 -26.97 -16.84
C GLY A 198 10.66 -26.39 -17.41
N VAL A 199 10.36 -25.13 -17.14
CA VAL A 199 9.28 -24.35 -17.73
C VAL A 199 9.89 -23.32 -18.68
N GLU A 200 9.45 -23.31 -19.93
CA GLU A 200 9.87 -22.29 -20.92
C GLU A 200 9.20 -20.96 -20.59
N ILE A 201 9.90 -20.07 -19.89
CA ILE A 201 9.39 -18.71 -19.63
C ILE A 201 9.72 -17.82 -20.84
N ARG A 202 8.73 -17.05 -21.28
CA ARG A 202 8.81 -16.08 -22.38
C ARG A 202 8.57 -14.65 -21.90
N ARG A 203 7.79 -14.49 -20.81
CA ARG A 203 7.45 -13.20 -20.21
C ARG A 203 7.71 -13.22 -18.71
N ILE A 204 8.33 -12.16 -18.21
CA ILE A 204 8.45 -11.90 -16.76
C ILE A 204 7.70 -10.62 -16.44
N ILE A 205 6.73 -10.72 -15.54
CA ILE A 205 5.95 -9.60 -15.01
C ILE A 205 6.51 -9.26 -13.63
N VAL A 206 7.08 -8.07 -13.48
CA VAL A 206 7.57 -7.57 -12.20
C VAL A 206 6.54 -6.61 -11.62
N GLN A 207 5.95 -6.98 -10.49
CA GLN A 207 4.88 -6.23 -9.85
C GLN A 207 5.34 -5.66 -8.50
N PRO A 208 5.67 -4.37 -8.41
CA PRO A 208 5.96 -3.72 -7.14
C PRO A 208 4.70 -3.60 -6.27
N HIS A 209 4.78 -4.09 -5.03
CA HIS A 209 3.75 -3.86 -4.01
C HIS A 209 4.11 -2.60 -3.22
N LEU A 210 3.91 -1.46 -3.86
CA LEU A 210 4.25 -0.13 -3.36
C LEU A 210 3.05 0.80 -3.53
N LEU A 211 2.82 1.67 -2.54
CA LEU A 211 1.76 2.70 -2.64
C LEU A 211 2.23 3.87 -3.49
N PHE A 212 3.35 4.50 -3.14
CA PHE A 212 3.78 5.78 -3.68
C PHE A 212 5.18 5.70 -4.26
N ARG A 213 5.51 6.70 -5.09
CA ARG A 213 6.84 6.89 -5.60
C ARG A 213 7.85 7.13 -4.46
N GLY A 214 9.08 6.67 -4.67
CA GLY A 214 10.20 6.88 -3.79
C GLY A 214 11.39 5.99 -4.14
N HIS A 215 12.43 6.06 -3.35
CA HIS A 215 13.70 5.35 -3.57
C HIS A 215 13.55 3.82 -3.76
N VAL A 216 12.59 3.20 -3.10
CA VAL A 216 12.33 1.76 -3.27
C VAL A 216 11.91 1.42 -4.71
N GLU A 217 11.05 2.25 -5.33
CA GLU A 217 10.65 2.07 -6.72
C GLU A 217 11.84 2.22 -7.68
N GLU A 218 12.73 3.18 -7.41
CA GLU A 218 13.96 3.39 -8.21
C GLU A 218 14.90 2.17 -8.13
N GLN A 219 15.04 1.57 -6.96
CA GLN A 219 15.83 0.35 -6.78
C GLN A 219 15.22 -0.84 -7.54
N VAL A 220 13.89 -0.98 -7.54
CA VAL A 220 13.21 -2.00 -8.35
C VAL A 220 13.46 -1.77 -9.84
N ALA A 221 13.31 -0.54 -10.32
CA ALA A 221 13.53 -0.19 -11.73
C ALA A 221 14.98 -0.48 -12.16
N ALA A 222 15.96 -0.15 -11.32
CA ALA A 222 17.38 -0.45 -11.58
C ALA A 222 17.63 -1.98 -11.65
N ALA A 223 17.06 -2.76 -10.73
CA ALA A 223 17.19 -4.21 -10.73
C ALA A 223 16.56 -4.84 -11.98
N VAL A 224 15.37 -4.38 -12.40
CA VAL A 224 14.72 -4.84 -13.63
C VAL A 224 15.55 -4.48 -14.87
N THR A 225 16.14 -3.29 -14.92
CA THR A 225 17.00 -2.85 -16.03
C THR A 225 18.22 -3.77 -16.16
N ALA A 226 18.89 -4.10 -15.05
CA ALA A 226 20.02 -5.01 -15.05
C ALA A 226 19.63 -6.44 -15.46
N ALA A 227 18.51 -6.96 -14.96
CA ALA A 227 18.01 -8.29 -15.29
C ALA A 227 17.63 -8.39 -16.79
N ARG A 228 16.98 -7.36 -17.35
CA ARG A 228 16.65 -7.27 -18.79
C ARG A 228 17.90 -7.28 -19.65
N ALA A 229 18.94 -6.54 -19.26
CA ALA A 229 20.22 -6.54 -19.99
C ALA A 229 20.89 -7.92 -19.97
N ALA A 230 20.81 -8.66 -18.88
CA ALA A 230 21.36 -10.00 -18.75
C ALA A 230 20.56 -11.07 -19.53
N ARG A 231 19.27 -10.85 -19.79
CA ARG A 231 18.36 -11.78 -20.47
C ARG A 231 17.50 -11.07 -21.53
N PRO A 232 18.10 -10.59 -22.63
CA PRO A 232 17.43 -9.78 -23.65
C PRO A 232 16.39 -10.57 -24.46
N GLY A 233 16.44 -11.90 -24.46
CA GLY A 233 15.47 -12.76 -25.15
C GLY A 233 14.13 -12.93 -24.45
N LEU A 234 13.99 -12.43 -23.21
CA LEU A 234 12.74 -12.47 -22.45
C LEU A 234 11.99 -11.14 -22.56
N GLU A 235 10.66 -11.22 -22.61
CA GLU A 235 9.83 -10.02 -22.45
C GLU A 235 9.72 -9.64 -20.99
N TRP A 236 10.08 -8.41 -20.65
CA TRP A 236 10.02 -7.87 -19.29
C TRP A 236 8.95 -6.79 -19.19
N LEU A 237 7.94 -7.01 -18.37
CA LEU A 237 6.90 -6.04 -18.06
C LEU A 237 7.02 -5.58 -16.62
N THR A 238 7.08 -4.28 -16.40
CA THR A 238 7.01 -3.70 -15.06
C THR A 238 5.62 -3.14 -14.83
N VAL A 239 4.95 -3.62 -13.80
CA VAL A 239 3.63 -3.15 -13.38
C VAL A 239 3.80 -1.83 -12.64
N ALA A 240 2.93 -0.86 -12.90
CA ALA A 240 2.92 0.38 -12.15
C ALA A 240 2.59 0.13 -10.66
N ARG A 241 3.14 0.96 -9.76
CA ARG A 241 2.74 0.99 -8.35
C ARG A 241 1.24 1.24 -8.20
N LEU A 242 0.71 1.02 -7.01
CA LEU A 242 -0.72 1.26 -6.72
C LEU A 242 -1.09 2.73 -6.95
N GLY A 243 -0.30 3.65 -6.39
CA GLY A 243 -0.47 5.10 -6.61
C GLY A 243 -1.73 5.67 -5.95
N PRO A 244 -2.03 6.96 -6.20
CA PRO A 244 -3.26 7.59 -5.78
C PRO A 244 -4.41 7.13 -6.69
N ASP A 245 -5.23 6.24 -6.16
CA ASP A 245 -6.36 5.63 -6.88
C ASP A 245 -7.61 5.64 -5.99
N PRO A 246 -8.82 5.83 -6.53
CA PRO A 246 -10.06 5.73 -5.75
C PRO A 246 -10.20 4.43 -4.97
N LEU A 247 -9.64 3.32 -5.43
CA LEU A 247 -9.64 2.05 -4.70
C LEU A 247 -8.76 2.09 -3.45
N VAL A 248 -7.67 2.87 -3.45
CA VAL A 248 -6.87 3.10 -2.24
C VAL A 248 -7.67 3.93 -1.23
N ALA A 249 -8.30 5.00 -1.67
CA ALA A 249 -9.16 5.81 -0.79
C ALA A 249 -10.32 4.98 -0.21
N ARG A 250 -10.94 4.14 -1.02
CA ARG A 250 -11.98 3.21 -0.59
C ARG A 250 -11.46 2.26 0.51
N ALA A 251 -10.28 1.68 0.33
CA ALA A 251 -9.69 0.80 1.34
C ALA A 251 -9.41 1.54 2.66
N VAL A 252 -8.91 2.79 2.59
CA VAL A 252 -8.70 3.64 3.77
C VAL A 252 -10.02 3.88 4.52
N ILE A 253 -11.07 4.24 3.80
CA ILE A 253 -12.39 4.53 4.36
C ILE A 253 -12.99 3.28 5.01
N GLU A 254 -12.98 2.13 4.32
CA GLU A 254 -13.53 0.89 4.85
C GLU A 254 -12.77 0.42 6.10
N ARG A 255 -11.42 0.56 6.13
CA ARG A 255 -10.62 0.32 7.34
C ARG A 255 -10.95 1.29 8.48
N ALA A 256 -11.20 2.56 8.15
CA ALA A 256 -11.60 3.54 9.17
C ALA A 256 -13.00 3.23 9.75
N VAL A 257 -13.94 2.81 8.91
CA VAL A 257 -15.28 2.38 9.34
C VAL A 257 -15.20 1.13 10.23
N GLU A 258 -14.41 0.12 9.85
CA GLU A 258 -14.19 -1.08 10.68
C GLU A 258 -13.68 -0.70 12.09
N ALA A 259 -12.71 0.23 12.15
CA ALA A 259 -12.13 0.66 13.43
C ALA A 259 -13.12 1.46 14.28
N SER A 260 -13.91 2.36 13.68
CA SER A 260 -14.92 3.13 14.41
C SER A 260 -16.04 2.24 14.97
N ALA A 261 -16.50 1.26 14.21
CA ALA A 261 -17.54 0.33 14.62
C ALA A 261 -17.12 -0.55 15.82
N ALA A 262 -15.84 -0.93 15.88
CA ALA A 262 -15.30 -1.71 16.99
C ALA A 262 -15.40 -0.99 18.36
N VAL A 263 -15.35 0.35 18.36
CA VAL A 263 -15.49 1.16 19.58
C VAL A 263 -16.95 1.33 19.99
N VAL A 264 -17.84 1.56 19.01
CA VAL A 264 -19.27 1.78 19.28
C VAL A 264 -19.97 0.49 19.74
N GLY A 265 -19.47 -0.68 19.32
CA GLY A 265 -20.02 -1.98 19.74
C GLY A 265 -19.60 -2.47 21.12
N CYS A 266 -18.63 -1.81 21.79
CA CYS A 266 -18.16 -2.17 23.14
C CYS A 266 -18.71 -1.25 24.25
N GLY A 267 -19.55 -0.28 23.94
CA GLY A 267 -20.26 0.60 24.89
C GLY A 267 -21.73 0.25 24.95
#